data_f2fb57956c725f6dd8692c000bc97615
#
_entry.id   f2fb57956c725f6dd8692c000bc97615
#
_cell.length_a   1.000
_cell.length_b   1.000
_cell.length_c   1.000
_cell.angle_alpha   90.00
_cell.angle_beta   90.00
_cell.angle_gamma   90.00
#
_symmetry.space_group_name_H-M   'P 1'
#
loop_
_entity.id
_entity.type
_entity.pdbx_description
1 polymer ?
#
loop_
_entity_poly.entity_id
_entity_poly.type
_entity_poly.pdbx_seq_one_letter_code
_entity_poly.pdbx_strand_id
1 'polypeptide(L)'
;CACLVGSEMCIRDRDQGIIGCGQPTFNWGWNNSFNYKNFDFSFFMVGFHGFDIYNATHQMGFNTVSGQNMAAVTPMRDFLNRWTPTNTNTDVPGFVQGGTENKVFSSRFVENGSFIKMKSITLGYTLPELACKSLGISNLRLYVSIQNPFHITNYSGLDPEATMGSPLIQGVDWGSYPNSRNYLIGLNFAF
;
A
#
# COMPACT_ATOMS: atom_id res chain seq x y z
N CYS A 1 27.44 -0.68 32.29
CA CYS A 1 27.46 -1.93 31.49
C CYS A 1 28.89 -2.47 31.48
N ALA A 2 29.16 -3.43 32.34
CA ALA A 2 30.41 -4.17 32.31
C ALA A 2 30.35 -5.21 31.17
N CYS A 3 30.15 -4.74 29.97
CA CYS A 3 30.24 -5.61 28.80
C CYS A 3 31.73 -5.85 28.55
N LEU A 4 32.09 -7.10 28.51
CA LEU A 4 33.38 -7.50 27.97
C LEU A 4 33.56 -6.83 26.61
N VAL A 5 34.64 -6.09 26.45
CA VAL A 5 35.03 -5.45 25.20
C VAL A 5 34.98 -6.49 24.10
N GLY A 6 34.04 -6.38 23.15
CA GLY A 6 33.87 -7.32 22.06
C GLY A 6 32.60 -8.18 22.09
N SER A 7 31.66 -7.99 23.04
CA SER A 7 30.37 -8.66 22.93
C SER A 7 29.50 -7.97 21.86
N GLU A 8 29.15 -8.72 20.84
CA GLU A 8 28.27 -8.25 19.73
C GLU A 8 26.95 -7.67 20.24
N MET A 9 26.48 -8.10 21.40
CA MET A 9 25.26 -7.62 22.05
C MET A 9 25.33 -6.14 22.41
N CYS A 10 26.48 -5.62 22.87
CA CYS A 10 26.62 -4.19 23.22
C CYS A 10 26.75 -3.28 21.99
N ILE A 11 27.28 -3.79 20.89
CA ILE A 11 27.31 -3.06 19.62
C ILE A 11 25.87 -2.93 19.08
N ARG A 12 25.13 -4.04 19.10
CA ARG A 12 23.75 -4.09 18.62
C ARG A 12 22.80 -3.16 19.39
N ASP A 13 22.96 -3.05 20.71
CA ASP A 13 22.15 -2.17 21.55
C ASP A 13 22.44 -0.68 21.31
N ARG A 14 23.67 -0.33 20.97
CA ARG A 14 24.07 1.05 20.62
C ARG A 14 23.53 1.50 19.25
N ASP A 15 23.33 0.57 18.35
CA ASP A 15 22.86 0.84 16.99
C ASP A 15 21.32 0.89 16.90
N GLN A 16 20.62 0.68 18.02
CA GLN A 16 19.17 0.82 18.06
C GLN A 16 18.77 2.29 18.09
N GLY A 17 17.92 2.68 17.16
CA GLY A 17 17.37 4.02 17.04
C GLY A 17 15.99 4.00 16.42
N ILE A 18 15.34 5.16 16.40
CA ILE A 18 14.07 5.33 15.71
C ILE A 18 14.37 5.35 14.20
N ILE A 19 13.87 4.37 13.45
CA ILE A 19 14.13 4.20 12.03
C ILE A 19 12.99 4.65 11.12
N GLY A 20 11.83 5.02 11.68
CA GLY A 20 10.70 5.53 10.92
C GLY A 20 9.49 5.85 11.78
N CYS A 21 8.49 6.46 11.18
CA CYS A 21 7.22 6.78 11.80
C CYS A 21 6.06 6.33 10.88
N GLY A 22 5.19 5.45 11.39
CA GLY A 22 4.04 4.94 10.64
C GLY A 22 2.85 5.89 10.57
N GLN A 23 2.92 7.06 11.24
CA GLN A 23 1.84 8.04 11.20
C GLN A 23 2.12 9.12 10.15
N PRO A 24 1.17 9.42 9.25
CA PRO A 24 1.32 10.49 8.29
C PRO A 24 1.47 11.85 8.97
N THR A 25 2.43 12.63 8.52
CA THR A 25 2.61 14.02 8.94
C THR A 25 1.50 14.91 8.38
N PHE A 26 1.04 14.58 7.17
CA PHE A 26 0.04 15.36 6.46
C PHE A 26 -0.87 14.45 5.64
N ASN A 27 -2.19 14.70 5.72
CA ASN A 27 -3.19 14.07 4.88
C ASN A 27 -4.13 15.11 4.28
N TRP A 28 -4.69 14.81 3.11
CA TRP A 28 -5.64 15.64 2.43
C TRP A 28 -6.67 14.82 1.66
N GLY A 29 -7.83 15.41 1.44
CA GLY A 29 -8.86 14.87 0.58
C GLY A 29 -9.35 15.95 -0.38
N TRP A 30 -9.52 15.58 -1.65
CA TRP A 30 -10.05 16.46 -2.68
C TRP A 30 -11.27 15.81 -3.32
N ASN A 31 -12.43 16.41 -3.04
CA ASN A 31 -13.69 16.02 -3.65
C ASN A 31 -14.13 17.12 -4.63
N ASN A 32 -14.45 16.73 -5.86
CA ASN A 32 -14.92 17.65 -6.87
C ASN A 32 -16.11 17.08 -7.62
N SER A 33 -17.02 17.98 -8.02
CA SER A 33 -18.24 17.65 -8.73
C SER A 33 -18.51 18.70 -9.80
N PHE A 34 -18.73 18.25 -11.03
CA PHE A 34 -19.01 19.07 -12.19
C PHE A 34 -20.35 18.66 -12.79
N ASN A 35 -21.21 19.63 -13.03
CA ASN A 35 -22.48 19.42 -13.72
C ASN A 35 -22.47 20.24 -15.02
N TYR A 36 -22.69 19.56 -16.13
CA TYR A 36 -22.82 20.21 -17.43
C TYR A 36 -24.00 19.66 -18.20
N LYS A 37 -25.04 20.48 -18.34
CA LYS A 37 -26.33 20.07 -18.93
C LYS A 37 -26.88 18.81 -18.23
N ASN A 38 -26.90 17.71 -18.95
CA ASN A 38 -27.41 16.42 -18.48
C ASN A 38 -26.34 15.48 -17.92
N PHE A 39 -25.06 15.88 -17.95
CA PHE A 39 -23.96 15.12 -17.42
C PHE A 39 -23.57 15.60 -16.03
N ASP A 40 -23.32 14.68 -15.14
CA ASP A 40 -22.67 14.89 -13.85
C ASP A 40 -21.40 14.04 -13.78
N PHE A 41 -20.32 14.66 -13.36
CA PHE A 41 -19.02 14.02 -13.16
C PHE A 41 -18.52 14.37 -11.79
N SER A 42 -18.13 13.37 -11.02
CA SER A 42 -17.54 13.58 -9.71
C SER A 42 -16.33 12.66 -9.49
N PHE A 43 -15.35 13.15 -8.74
CA PHE A 43 -14.22 12.33 -8.30
C PHE A 43 -13.82 12.69 -6.89
N PHE A 44 -13.24 11.71 -6.20
CA PHE A 44 -12.68 11.85 -4.87
C PHE A 44 -11.28 11.26 -4.81
N MET A 45 -10.31 12.09 -4.41
CA MET A 45 -8.91 11.72 -4.21
C MET A 45 -8.50 11.94 -2.76
N VAL A 46 -7.57 11.12 -2.30
CA VAL A 46 -6.91 11.28 -1.01
C VAL A 46 -5.39 11.19 -1.18
N GLY A 47 -4.67 11.91 -0.35
CA GLY A 47 -3.22 11.80 -0.27
C GLY A 47 -2.75 11.75 1.18
N PHE A 48 -1.76 10.93 1.44
CA PHE A 48 -1.09 10.76 2.72
C PHE A 48 0.41 10.89 2.50
N HIS A 49 1.05 11.74 3.30
CA HIS A 49 2.46 12.07 3.11
C HIS A 49 3.23 12.06 4.43
N GLY A 50 4.52 11.76 4.33
CA GLY A 50 5.46 11.85 5.43
C GLY A 50 5.27 10.77 6.48
N PHE A 51 5.12 9.52 6.04
CA PHE A 51 5.13 8.36 6.90
C PHE A 51 5.91 7.22 6.26
N ASP A 52 6.34 6.29 7.09
CA ASP A 52 7.11 5.14 6.69
C ASP A 52 6.32 3.85 6.90
N ILE A 53 6.59 2.87 6.06
CA ILE A 53 6.01 1.53 6.15
C ILE A 53 7.14 0.53 6.36
N TYR A 54 7.02 -0.26 7.41
CA TYR A 54 7.83 -1.45 7.60
C TYR A 54 7.27 -2.59 6.76
N ASN A 55 7.99 -2.96 5.71
CA ASN A 55 7.60 -4.03 4.79
C ASN A 55 8.01 -5.40 5.35
N ALA A 56 7.20 -5.94 6.26
CA ALA A 56 7.43 -7.25 6.85
C ALA A 56 7.27 -8.38 5.83
N THR A 57 6.48 -8.18 4.79
CA THR A 57 6.33 -9.11 3.67
C THR A 57 7.65 -9.25 2.91
N HIS A 58 8.34 -8.13 2.66
CA HIS A 58 9.66 -8.12 2.05
C HIS A 58 10.70 -8.79 2.95
N GLN A 59 10.70 -8.48 4.26
CA GLN A 59 11.55 -9.14 5.25
C GLN A 59 11.34 -10.66 5.25
N MET A 60 10.09 -11.13 5.24
CA MET A 60 9.77 -12.55 5.17
C MET A 60 10.31 -13.21 3.91
N GLY A 61 10.27 -12.53 2.77
CA GLY A 61 10.83 -13.00 1.51
C GLY A 61 12.34 -13.24 1.57
N PHE A 62 13.08 -12.50 2.39
CA PHE A 62 14.50 -12.73 2.68
C PHE A 62 14.74 -13.87 3.69
N ASN A 63 13.72 -14.23 4.47
CA ASN A 63 13.86 -15.21 5.57
C ASN A 63 13.70 -16.66 5.15
N THR A 64 13.59 -16.98 3.87
CA THR A 64 13.23 -18.31 3.36
C THR A 64 14.19 -19.43 3.69
N VAL A 65 15.26 -19.15 4.45
CA VAL A 65 16.30 -20.12 4.69
C VAL A 65 16.79 -20.12 6.12
N SER A 66 15.88 -20.25 7.06
CA SER A 66 16.26 -20.76 8.36
C SER A 66 15.44 -22.02 8.63
N GLY A 67 16.15 -23.12 8.87
CA GLY A 67 15.57 -24.43 9.11
C GLY A 67 14.71 -24.59 10.37
N GLN A 68 14.02 -23.55 10.79
CA GLN A 68 12.99 -23.60 11.83
C GLN A 68 11.64 -23.32 11.22
N ASN A 69 10.95 -24.38 10.80
CA ASN A 69 9.49 -24.49 10.61
C ASN A 69 8.75 -23.42 9.79
N MET A 70 9.42 -22.57 9.06
CA MET A 70 8.79 -21.76 8.02
C MET A 70 8.84 -22.53 6.71
N ALA A 71 7.92 -23.48 6.58
CA ALA A 71 7.71 -24.17 5.34
C ALA A 71 7.51 -23.14 4.21
N ALA A 72 8.43 -23.16 3.25
CA ALA A 72 8.18 -22.76 1.88
C ALA A 72 7.58 -21.36 1.65
N VAL A 73 8.20 -20.31 2.19
CA VAL A 73 8.01 -18.99 1.58
C VAL A 73 8.93 -18.94 0.35
N THR A 74 8.35 -18.79 -0.82
CA THR A 74 9.12 -18.61 -2.04
C THR A 74 9.92 -17.32 -1.94
N PRO A 75 11.24 -17.33 -2.18
CA PRO A 75 12.05 -16.13 -2.12
C PRO A 75 11.59 -15.12 -3.16
N MET A 76 11.62 -13.84 -2.81
CA MET A 76 11.32 -12.77 -3.75
C MET A 76 12.36 -12.73 -4.88
N ARG A 77 11.98 -12.18 -6.02
CA ARG A 77 12.85 -12.06 -7.20
C ARG A 77 14.18 -11.35 -6.89
N ASP A 78 14.15 -10.38 -5.98
CA ASP A 78 15.32 -9.60 -5.57
C ASP A 78 16.41 -10.47 -4.94
N PHE A 79 16.03 -11.62 -4.36
CA PHE A 79 16.97 -12.60 -3.83
C PHE A 79 17.88 -13.22 -4.91
N LEU A 80 17.50 -13.16 -6.17
CA LEU A 80 18.37 -13.59 -7.27
C LEU A 80 19.60 -12.70 -7.40
N ASN A 81 19.49 -11.45 -6.98
CA ASN A 81 20.60 -10.47 -6.98
C ASN A 81 21.38 -10.44 -5.65
N ARG A 82 21.30 -11.49 -4.84
CA ARG A 82 22.00 -11.56 -3.55
C ARG A 82 23.52 -11.51 -3.72
N TRP A 83 24.18 -11.08 -2.67
CA TRP A 83 25.63 -11.14 -2.61
C TRP A 83 26.13 -12.57 -2.77
N THR A 84 27.09 -12.78 -3.64
CA THR A 84 27.85 -14.00 -3.87
C THR A 84 29.28 -13.62 -4.18
N PRO A 85 30.26 -14.52 -4.07
CA PRO A 85 31.64 -14.23 -4.47
C PRO A 85 31.79 -13.74 -5.91
N THR A 86 30.82 -14.04 -6.77
CA THR A 86 30.77 -13.60 -8.19
C THR A 86 29.89 -12.38 -8.40
N ASN A 87 29.04 -12.00 -7.46
CA ASN A 87 28.16 -10.82 -7.47
C ASN A 87 28.36 -10.02 -6.17
N THR A 88 29.42 -9.21 -6.15
CA THR A 88 29.78 -8.40 -4.97
C THR A 88 29.16 -7.01 -4.94
N ASN A 89 28.64 -6.53 -6.08
CA ASN A 89 28.02 -5.22 -6.21
C ASN A 89 26.49 -5.31 -6.07
N THR A 90 26.04 -5.56 -4.84
CA THR A 90 24.61 -5.67 -4.52
C THR A 90 24.36 -5.28 -3.07
N ASP A 91 23.20 -4.68 -2.82
CA ASP A 91 22.71 -4.34 -1.47
C ASP A 91 21.97 -5.52 -0.80
N VAL A 92 21.70 -6.59 -1.57
CA VAL A 92 21.02 -7.77 -1.07
C VAL A 92 22.01 -8.69 -0.37
N PRO A 93 21.82 -9.02 0.92
CA PRO A 93 22.76 -9.83 1.68
C PRO A 93 22.88 -11.24 1.12
N GLY A 94 24.05 -11.83 1.38
CA GLY A 94 24.32 -13.22 1.05
C GLY A 94 23.44 -14.19 1.86
N PHE A 95 23.33 -15.39 1.31
CA PHE A 95 22.62 -16.48 1.96
C PHE A 95 23.44 -17.05 3.12
N VAL A 96 22.83 -17.14 4.30
CA VAL A 96 23.40 -17.79 5.47
C VAL A 96 22.47 -18.89 5.95
N GLN A 97 22.86 -20.15 5.78
CA GLN A 97 22.05 -21.28 6.21
C GLN A 97 21.96 -21.30 7.75
N GLY A 98 20.71 -21.25 8.27
CA GLY A 98 20.45 -21.20 9.71
C GLY A 98 20.77 -19.87 10.38
N GLY A 99 21.23 -18.85 9.61
CA GLY A 99 21.51 -17.50 10.11
C GLY A 99 20.25 -16.74 10.46
N THR A 100 20.35 -15.91 11.50
CA THR A 100 19.29 -15.00 11.93
C THR A 100 19.59 -13.55 11.58
N GLU A 101 20.78 -13.26 11.09
CA GLU A 101 21.30 -11.90 10.86
C GLU A 101 20.44 -11.12 9.83
N ASN A 102 19.97 -11.82 8.81
CA ASN A 102 19.10 -11.22 7.79
C ASN A 102 17.64 -11.02 8.23
N LYS A 103 17.28 -11.50 9.43
CA LYS A 103 15.93 -11.42 10.00
C LYS A 103 15.75 -10.25 10.96
N VAL A 104 16.83 -9.58 11.31
CA VAL A 104 16.81 -8.49 12.27
C VAL A 104 15.98 -7.34 11.73
N PHE A 105 15.14 -6.78 12.59
CA PHE A 105 14.40 -5.55 12.31
C PHE A 105 15.41 -4.44 11.96
N SER A 106 15.32 -3.90 10.76
CA SER A 106 16.32 -2.93 10.28
C SER A 106 15.69 -1.92 9.32
N SER A 107 16.37 -0.80 9.14
CA SER A 107 15.97 0.27 8.21
C SER A 107 15.88 -0.19 6.75
N ARG A 108 16.47 -1.32 6.39
CA ARG A 108 16.39 -1.92 5.05
C ARG A 108 14.96 -2.19 4.61
N PHE A 109 14.09 -2.55 5.55
CA PHE A 109 12.69 -2.91 5.29
C PHE A 109 11.73 -1.77 5.56
N VAL A 110 12.26 -0.57 5.85
CA VAL A 110 11.47 0.64 6.02
C VAL A 110 11.47 1.41 4.71
N GLU A 111 10.28 1.61 4.17
CA GLU A 111 10.06 2.27 2.90
C GLU A 111 9.15 3.49 3.08
N ASN A 112 9.26 4.46 2.16
CA ASN A 112 8.37 5.61 2.16
C ASN A 112 6.94 5.17 1.81
N GLY A 113 6.01 5.36 2.75
CA GLY A 113 4.60 5.01 2.63
C GLY A 113 3.74 6.07 1.96
N SER A 114 4.29 7.22 1.57
CA SER A 114 3.52 8.31 0.96
C SER A 114 2.81 7.86 -0.31
N PHE A 115 1.53 8.23 -0.44
CA PHE A 115 0.74 7.89 -1.62
C PHE A 115 -0.34 8.91 -1.93
N ILE A 116 -0.80 8.90 -3.18
CA ILE A 116 -2.01 9.56 -3.66
C ILE A 116 -2.91 8.49 -4.24
N LYS A 117 -4.17 8.45 -3.82
CA LYS A 117 -5.13 7.44 -4.26
C LYS A 117 -6.40 8.07 -4.76
N MET A 118 -6.82 7.66 -5.94
CA MET A 118 -8.16 7.95 -6.45
C MET A 118 -9.14 6.98 -5.80
N LYS A 119 -10.05 7.49 -4.97
CA LYS A 119 -11.04 6.68 -4.25
C LYS A 119 -12.25 6.34 -5.09
N SER A 120 -12.76 7.33 -5.82
CA SER A 120 -13.91 7.13 -6.69
C SER A 120 -13.91 8.09 -7.87
N ILE A 121 -14.43 7.63 -8.99
CA ILE A 121 -14.79 8.42 -10.16
C ILE A 121 -16.20 8.01 -10.55
N THR A 122 -17.10 8.96 -10.70
CA THR A 122 -18.48 8.70 -11.11
C THR A 122 -18.84 9.63 -12.27
N LEU A 123 -19.40 9.04 -13.31
CA LEU A 123 -19.99 9.76 -14.45
C LEU A 123 -21.45 9.38 -14.54
N GLY A 124 -22.33 10.36 -14.44
CA GLY A 124 -23.77 10.21 -14.58
C GLY A 124 -24.30 10.94 -15.80
N TYR A 125 -25.39 10.45 -16.34
CA TYR A 125 -26.18 11.08 -17.39
C TYR A 125 -27.65 11.02 -17.05
N THR A 126 -28.29 12.17 -16.93
CA THR A 126 -29.73 12.30 -16.69
C THR A 126 -30.44 12.53 -18.01
N LEU A 127 -31.42 11.70 -18.33
CA LEU A 127 -32.18 11.87 -19.57
C LEU A 127 -32.99 13.19 -19.56
N PRO A 128 -33.11 13.87 -20.72
CA PRO A 128 -33.95 15.05 -20.84
C PRO A 128 -35.42 14.73 -20.52
N GLU A 129 -36.14 15.68 -19.92
CA GLU A 129 -37.56 15.54 -19.54
C GLU A 129 -38.47 15.11 -20.70
N LEU A 130 -38.19 15.58 -21.92
CA LEU A 130 -38.98 15.21 -23.11
C LEU A 130 -38.88 13.70 -23.39
N ALA A 131 -37.71 13.11 -23.23
CA ALA A 131 -37.49 11.67 -23.40
C ALA A 131 -38.15 10.87 -22.27
N CYS A 132 -38.04 11.35 -21.02
CA CYS A 132 -38.67 10.71 -19.87
C CYS A 132 -40.21 10.71 -19.98
N LYS A 133 -40.83 11.81 -20.40
CA LYS A 133 -42.28 11.92 -20.59
C LYS A 133 -42.81 10.92 -21.63
N SER A 134 -42.09 10.68 -22.71
CA SER A 134 -42.46 9.69 -23.71
C SER A 134 -42.46 8.25 -23.19
N LEU A 135 -41.70 7.99 -22.13
CA LEU A 135 -41.59 6.70 -21.47
C LEU A 135 -42.51 6.55 -20.23
N GLY A 136 -43.25 7.62 -19.88
CA GLY A 136 -44.08 7.64 -18.66
C GLY A 136 -43.30 7.68 -17.35
N ILE A 137 -42.05 8.17 -17.38
CA ILE A 137 -41.14 8.24 -16.26
C ILE A 137 -40.86 9.72 -15.93
N SER A 138 -40.78 10.07 -14.65
CA SER A 138 -40.47 11.44 -14.22
C SER A 138 -39.00 11.79 -14.36
N ASN A 139 -38.14 10.86 -14.06
CA ASN A 139 -36.67 11.04 -14.16
C ASN A 139 -35.96 9.70 -14.40
N LEU A 140 -34.93 9.72 -15.24
CA LEU A 140 -34.04 8.57 -15.47
C LEU A 140 -32.59 9.05 -15.51
N ARG A 141 -31.78 8.56 -14.56
CA ARG A 141 -30.34 8.80 -14.51
C ARG A 141 -29.59 7.49 -14.62
N LEU A 142 -28.71 7.42 -15.60
CA LEU A 142 -27.69 6.36 -15.78
C LEU A 142 -26.39 6.81 -15.14
N TYR A 143 -25.67 5.93 -14.45
CA TYR A 143 -24.35 6.28 -13.96
C TYR A 143 -23.40 5.09 -13.99
N VAL A 144 -22.13 5.41 -14.16
CA VAL A 144 -21.00 4.49 -14.03
C VAL A 144 -20.08 5.03 -12.95
N SER A 145 -19.68 4.17 -12.02
CA SER A 145 -18.76 4.53 -10.95
C SER A 145 -17.64 3.49 -10.87
N ILE A 146 -16.41 3.99 -10.71
CA ILE A 146 -15.23 3.17 -10.50
C ILE A 146 -14.67 3.53 -9.12
N GLN A 147 -14.50 2.53 -8.26
CA GLN A 147 -13.87 2.70 -6.96
C GLN A 147 -12.44 2.16 -6.99
N ASN A 148 -11.53 2.88 -6.34
CA ASN A 148 -10.10 2.57 -6.26
C ASN A 148 -9.45 2.31 -7.63
N PRO A 149 -9.65 3.16 -8.66
CA PRO A 149 -9.14 2.90 -10.01
C PRO A 149 -7.61 2.81 -10.06
N PHE A 150 -6.90 3.68 -9.33
CA PHE A 150 -5.44 3.70 -9.26
C PHE A 150 -4.92 4.40 -8.01
N HIS A 151 -3.66 4.13 -7.69
CA HIS A 151 -2.87 4.88 -6.72
C HIS A 151 -1.48 5.16 -7.28
N ILE A 152 -0.83 6.18 -6.74
CA ILE A 152 0.54 6.59 -7.08
C ILE A 152 1.34 6.55 -5.78
N THR A 153 2.36 5.71 -5.74
CA THR A 153 3.22 5.52 -4.57
C THR A 153 4.61 5.06 -5.00
N ASN A 154 5.61 5.27 -4.14
CA ASN A 154 6.94 4.69 -4.26
C ASN A 154 7.10 3.42 -3.39
N TYR A 155 6.07 3.04 -2.67
CA TYR A 155 6.06 1.82 -1.87
C TYR A 155 6.12 0.57 -2.76
N SER A 156 6.99 -0.38 -2.43
CA SER A 156 7.20 -1.60 -3.22
C SER A 156 6.12 -2.67 -3.01
N GLY A 157 5.36 -2.58 -1.92
CA GLY A 157 4.26 -3.50 -1.60
C GLY A 157 2.99 -3.23 -2.42
N LEU A 158 1.92 -3.96 -2.11
CA LEU A 158 0.69 -3.95 -2.92
C LEU A 158 -0.16 -2.69 -2.75
N ASP A 159 -0.39 -2.25 -1.51
CA ASP A 159 -1.25 -1.08 -1.22
C ASP A 159 -0.80 -0.42 0.10
N PRO A 160 -0.21 0.77 0.07
CA PRO A 160 0.23 1.45 1.28
C PRO A 160 -0.93 1.81 2.22
N GLU A 161 -2.14 1.98 1.70
CA GLU A 161 -3.32 2.27 2.51
C GLU A 161 -3.75 1.07 3.37
N ALA A 162 -3.54 -0.15 2.89
CA ALA A 162 -3.90 -1.35 3.64
C ALA A 162 -3.14 -1.49 4.96
N THR A 163 -1.97 -0.86 5.08
CA THR A 163 -1.16 -0.84 6.31
C THR A 163 -1.70 0.11 7.39
N MET A 164 -2.67 0.94 7.06
CA MET A 164 -3.26 1.95 7.94
C MET A 164 -4.54 1.46 8.64
N GLY A 165 -4.96 0.23 8.40
CA GLY A 165 -6.24 -0.33 8.86
C GLY A 165 -6.36 -0.53 10.37
N SER A 166 -5.24 -0.55 11.12
CA SER A 166 -5.23 -0.70 12.57
C SER A 166 -4.58 0.50 13.25
N PRO A 167 -5.28 1.19 14.16
CA PRO A 167 -4.69 2.32 14.91
C PRO A 167 -3.49 1.92 15.79
N LEU A 168 -3.41 0.65 16.18
CA LEU A 168 -2.38 0.14 17.08
C LEU A 168 -1.11 -0.31 16.34
N ILE A 169 -1.21 -0.62 15.05
CA ILE A 169 -0.10 -1.16 14.25
C ILE A 169 -0.12 -0.44 12.89
N GLN A 170 0.01 0.88 12.92
CA GLN A 170 0.12 1.66 11.69
C GLN A 170 1.52 1.54 11.10
N GLY A 171 1.60 1.51 9.78
CA GLY A 171 2.86 1.48 9.08
C GLY A 171 3.59 0.13 9.11
N VAL A 172 2.89 -0.98 9.34
CA VAL A 172 3.47 -2.34 9.25
C VAL A 172 2.68 -3.16 8.24
N ASP A 173 3.36 -3.66 7.21
CA ASP A 173 2.77 -4.52 6.19
C ASP A 173 3.14 -5.99 6.42
N TRP A 174 2.21 -6.75 6.97
CA TRP A 174 2.27 -8.19 7.18
C TRP A 174 1.57 -8.99 6.06
N GLY A 175 1.62 -8.54 4.82
CA GLY A 175 0.88 -9.15 3.72
C GLY A 175 -0.57 -8.68 3.68
N SER A 176 -0.77 -7.40 3.96
CA SER A 176 -2.09 -6.78 3.93
C SER A 176 -2.73 -6.91 2.56
N TYR A 177 -3.99 -7.33 2.52
CA TYR A 177 -4.71 -7.48 1.25
C TYR A 177 -5.03 -6.11 0.66
N PRO A 178 -4.71 -5.85 -0.61
CA PRO A 178 -4.96 -4.57 -1.25
C PRO A 178 -6.45 -4.31 -1.43
N ASN A 179 -6.83 -3.03 -1.42
CA ASN A 179 -8.21 -2.64 -1.72
C ASN A 179 -8.60 -3.03 -3.13
N SER A 180 -9.76 -3.67 -3.26
CA SER A 180 -10.29 -4.10 -4.55
C SER A 180 -10.73 -2.92 -5.42
N ARG A 181 -10.56 -3.08 -6.75
CA ARG A 181 -11.11 -2.18 -7.74
C ARG A 181 -12.52 -2.62 -8.09
N ASN A 182 -13.51 -1.75 -7.90
CA ASN A 182 -14.91 -2.06 -8.16
C ASN A 182 -15.44 -1.18 -9.30
N TYR A 183 -16.23 -1.80 -10.17
CA TYR A 183 -16.93 -1.14 -11.26
C TYR A 183 -18.43 -1.29 -11.02
N LEU A 184 -19.14 -0.17 -10.96
CA LEU A 184 -20.57 -0.14 -10.74
C LEU A 184 -21.24 0.55 -11.93
N ILE A 185 -22.33 -0.04 -12.38
CA ILE A 185 -23.26 0.56 -13.34
C ILE A 185 -24.62 0.59 -12.66
N GLY A 186 -25.26 1.74 -12.63
CA GLY A 186 -26.54 1.90 -11.95
C GLY A 186 -27.53 2.75 -12.74
N LEU A 187 -28.79 2.53 -12.40
CA LEU A 187 -29.96 3.20 -12.93
C LEU A 187 -30.75 3.78 -11.77
N ASN A 188 -31.04 5.07 -11.81
CA ASN A 188 -31.99 5.70 -10.91
C ASN A 188 -33.19 6.17 -11.75
N PHE A 189 -34.36 5.70 -11.41
CA PHE A 189 -35.59 6.12 -12.08
C PHE A 189 -36.66 6.51 -11.05
N ALA A 190 -37.49 7.49 -11.41
CA ALA A 190 -38.65 7.92 -10.65
C ALA A 190 -39.86 7.96 -11.58
N PHE A 191 -41.03 7.54 -11.05
CA PHE A 191 -42.32 7.57 -11.74
C PHE A 191 -43.07 8.86 -11.44
#